data_dc55a8904969147c4d44a201db76683a
#
_entry.id   dc55a8904969147c4d44a201db76683a
#
_cell.length_a   1.000
_cell.length_b   1.000
_cell.length_c   1.000
_cell.angle_alpha   90.00
_cell.angle_beta   90.00
_cell.angle_gamma   90.00
#
_symmetry.space_group_name_H-M   'P 1'
#
loop_
_entity.id
_entity.type
_entity.pdbx_description
1 polymer ?
#
loop_
_entity_poly.entity_id
_entity_poly.type
_entity_poly.pdbx_seq_one_letter_code
_entity_poly.pdbx_strand_id
1 'polypeptide(L)'
;METVTAQISKTFKLGGELEIHRLGYGAMRITGKGIWGEPPDREAAKKVLQRAVELGVDFIDTADSYGPAVSERLIGEALAPYSKNTVIATKAGLTRQGPDKWLPVGRPEYLTQQVEMSLRWLRLDRLDLWQLHRIDAKVPVEESLGAIKKLQAAGKIRFVGLSEVTVAEIEQARKVIDIVSVQNEYNLGNRKSEAVLEYCEREGIAFIPWFPVAAGKLAEPGGKLDATAKEHGVTVSQLSLAWLLHRSPVILPIPGTSSVEHLEENLKAADVSLSDSEVQELESAAK
;
A
#
# COMPACT_ATOMS: atom_id res chain seq x y z
N MET A 1 12.73 -27.10 3.96
CA MET A 1 11.77 -26.00 4.13
C MET A 1 12.13 -24.97 3.08
N GLU A 2 11.26 -24.75 2.09
CA GLU A 2 11.46 -23.67 1.14
C GLU A 2 11.39 -22.34 1.89
N THR A 3 12.34 -21.45 1.61
CA THR A 3 12.43 -20.17 2.30
C THR A 3 11.36 -19.23 1.72
N VAL A 4 10.32 -18.96 2.47
CA VAL A 4 9.30 -17.95 2.12
C VAL A 4 9.98 -16.60 2.00
N THR A 5 9.85 -15.93 0.86
CA THR A 5 10.47 -14.61 0.63
C THR A 5 9.67 -13.76 -0.35
N ALA A 6 9.59 -12.46 -0.09
CA ALA A 6 8.98 -11.49 -1.01
C ALA A 6 9.71 -11.38 -2.36
N GLN A 7 10.96 -11.82 -2.43
CA GLN A 7 11.80 -11.76 -3.63
C GLN A 7 11.22 -12.52 -4.83
N ILE A 8 10.36 -13.51 -4.60
CA ILE A 8 9.71 -14.29 -5.65
C ILE A 8 8.66 -13.46 -6.42
N SER A 9 8.13 -12.40 -5.82
CA SER A 9 7.04 -11.58 -6.40
C SER A 9 7.42 -10.75 -7.63
N LYS A 10 8.64 -10.90 -8.16
CA LYS A 10 9.23 -10.02 -9.19
C LYS A 10 9.42 -8.60 -8.68
N THR A 11 10.03 -7.73 -9.49
CA THR A 11 10.33 -6.35 -9.10
C THR A 11 9.55 -5.34 -9.96
N PHE A 12 9.44 -4.13 -9.43
CA PHE A 12 8.93 -2.95 -10.11
C PHE A 12 9.89 -1.78 -9.86
N LYS A 13 10.11 -0.92 -10.85
CA LYS A 13 10.93 0.29 -10.71
C LYS A 13 10.06 1.49 -10.43
N LEU A 14 9.90 1.83 -9.16
CA LEU A 14 9.16 3.00 -8.71
C LEU A 14 9.84 4.29 -9.23
N GLY A 15 9.08 5.13 -9.94
CA GLY A 15 9.62 6.31 -10.59
C GLY A 15 10.69 6.03 -11.65
N GLY A 16 10.77 4.79 -12.17
CA GLY A 16 11.79 4.36 -13.12
C GLY A 16 13.20 4.13 -12.53
N GLU A 17 13.38 4.37 -11.23
CA GLU A 17 14.70 4.38 -10.57
C GLU A 17 14.81 3.39 -9.42
N LEU A 18 13.82 3.34 -8.53
CA LEU A 18 13.90 2.60 -7.28
C LEU A 18 13.28 1.22 -7.45
N GLU A 19 14.12 0.20 -7.54
CA GLU A 19 13.67 -1.18 -7.67
C GLU A 19 13.18 -1.72 -6.33
N ILE A 20 11.96 -2.24 -6.31
CA ILE A 20 11.29 -2.86 -5.16
C ILE A 20 10.62 -4.16 -5.56
N HIS A 21 10.49 -5.10 -4.63
CA HIS A 21 9.68 -6.30 -4.83
C HIS A 21 8.20 -5.93 -4.80
N ARG A 22 7.41 -6.57 -5.66
CA ARG A 22 6.01 -6.18 -5.86
C ARG A 22 5.11 -6.49 -4.67
N LEU A 23 5.40 -7.53 -3.90
CA LEU A 23 4.62 -7.89 -2.71
C LEU A 23 5.19 -7.18 -1.49
N GLY A 24 4.53 -6.09 -1.09
CA GLY A 24 4.90 -5.26 0.04
C GLY A 24 4.16 -5.61 1.34
N TYR A 25 4.24 -4.72 2.31
CA TYR A 25 3.55 -4.85 3.60
C TYR A 25 2.79 -3.57 3.95
N GLY A 26 1.49 -3.70 4.29
CA GLY A 26 0.63 -2.61 4.77
C GLY A 26 0.62 -2.52 6.29
N ALA A 27 1.10 -1.41 6.85
CA ALA A 27 1.28 -1.22 8.28
C ALA A 27 0.03 -0.64 9.01
N MET A 28 -1.13 -0.59 8.37
CA MET A 28 -2.35 -0.08 8.99
C MET A 28 -2.81 -0.93 10.18
N ARG A 29 -2.63 -2.25 10.11
CA ARG A 29 -3.11 -3.22 11.10
C ARG A 29 -2.26 -3.30 12.38
N ILE A 30 -1.08 -2.66 12.42
CA ILE A 30 -0.26 -2.61 13.64
C ILE A 30 -0.67 -1.47 14.58
N THR A 31 -1.87 -0.94 14.45
CA THR A 31 -2.45 0.08 15.35
C THR A 31 -3.63 -0.49 16.14
N GLY A 32 -4.18 0.29 17.05
CA GLY A 32 -5.33 -0.09 17.86
C GLY A 32 -6.62 -0.25 17.06
N LYS A 33 -7.68 -0.68 17.73
CA LYS A 33 -9.01 -0.88 17.13
C LYS A 33 -9.52 0.42 16.49
N GLY A 34 -10.11 0.28 15.29
CA GLY A 34 -10.57 1.43 14.50
C GLY A 34 -9.42 2.26 13.94
N ILE A 35 -8.24 1.65 13.80
CA ILE A 35 -7.00 2.30 13.34
C ILE A 35 -6.71 3.56 14.19
N TRP A 36 -6.84 3.37 15.53
CA TRP A 36 -6.75 4.45 16.50
C TRP A 36 -5.97 4.03 17.74
N GLY A 37 -4.99 4.83 18.12
CA GLY A 37 -4.14 4.57 19.29
C GLY A 37 -3.17 3.40 19.11
N GLU A 38 -2.57 3.01 20.20
CA GLU A 38 -1.56 1.95 20.25
C GLU A 38 -2.20 0.56 20.06
N PRO A 39 -1.45 -0.39 19.45
CA PRO A 39 -1.88 -1.78 19.40
C PRO A 39 -1.90 -2.38 20.82
N PRO A 40 -2.65 -3.46 21.02
CA PRO A 40 -2.65 -4.18 22.32
C PRO A 40 -1.25 -4.67 22.73
N ASP A 41 -0.43 -5.04 21.76
CA ASP A 41 0.95 -5.51 21.97
C ASP A 41 1.90 -4.82 20.97
N ARG A 42 2.65 -3.83 21.47
CA ARG A 42 3.65 -3.07 20.66
C ARG A 42 4.82 -3.94 20.23
N GLU A 43 5.26 -4.86 21.09
CA GLU A 43 6.38 -5.73 20.78
C GLU A 43 6.02 -6.75 19.69
N ALA A 44 4.81 -7.30 19.73
CA ALA A 44 4.31 -8.13 18.63
C ALA A 44 4.22 -7.34 17.31
N ALA A 45 3.74 -6.10 17.34
CA ALA A 45 3.70 -5.23 16.16
C ALA A 45 5.09 -4.96 15.56
N LYS A 46 6.09 -4.69 16.41
CA LYS A 46 7.49 -4.51 15.97
C LYS A 46 8.09 -5.81 15.41
N LYS A 47 7.78 -6.95 16.00
CA LYS A 47 8.25 -8.26 15.49
C LYS A 47 7.71 -8.55 14.09
N VAL A 48 6.46 -8.21 13.80
CA VAL A 48 5.91 -8.36 12.44
C VAL A 48 6.69 -7.51 11.43
N LEU A 49 7.01 -6.25 11.77
CA LEU A 49 7.80 -5.36 10.90
C LEU A 49 9.21 -5.92 10.65
N GLN A 50 9.90 -6.35 11.70
CA GLN A 50 11.23 -6.95 11.61
C GLN A 50 11.19 -8.22 10.76
N ARG A 51 10.20 -9.09 11.01
CA ARG A 51 10.04 -10.32 10.25
C ARG A 51 9.75 -10.07 8.77
N ALA A 52 8.99 -9.04 8.44
CA ALA A 52 8.73 -8.65 7.04
C ALA A 52 10.04 -8.34 6.30
N VAL A 53 10.91 -7.54 6.90
CA VAL A 53 12.22 -7.19 6.32
C VAL A 53 13.15 -8.43 6.23
N GLU A 54 13.17 -9.29 7.25
CA GLU A 54 13.92 -10.56 7.24
C GLU A 54 13.49 -11.48 6.08
N LEU A 55 12.20 -11.46 5.75
CA LEU A 55 11.63 -12.23 4.63
C LEU A 55 11.76 -11.52 3.26
N GLY A 56 12.51 -10.41 3.21
CA GLY A 56 12.83 -9.70 1.98
C GLY A 56 11.74 -8.71 1.50
N VAL A 57 10.79 -8.35 2.37
CA VAL A 57 9.90 -7.22 2.08
C VAL A 57 10.71 -5.94 2.13
N ASP A 58 10.74 -5.22 1.02
CA ASP A 58 11.46 -3.96 0.86
C ASP A 58 10.54 -2.76 0.60
N PHE A 59 9.22 -2.98 0.50
CA PHE A 59 8.21 -1.94 0.34
C PHE A 59 7.19 -1.99 1.49
N ILE A 60 7.20 -0.97 2.36
CA ILE A 60 6.33 -0.85 3.53
C ILE A 60 5.46 0.40 3.40
N ASP A 61 4.14 0.20 3.40
CA ASP A 61 3.16 1.29 3.29
C ASP A 61 2.56 1.63 4.65
N THR A 62 2.56 2.91 4.99
CA THR A 62 1.98 3.47 6.20
C THR A 62 1.26 4.80 5.93
N ALA A 63 0.86 5.54 6.97
CA ALA A 63 0.32 6.90 6.91
C ALA A 63 0.43 7.60 8.26
N ASP A 64 0.50 8.94 8.24
CA ASP A 64 0.44 9.82 9.41
C ASP A 64 -0.82 9.58 10.26
N SER A 65 -1.93 9.28 9.58
CA SER A 65 -3.25 9.10 10.14
C SER A 65 -3.49 7.72 10.76
N TYR A 66 -2.53 6.78 10.65
CA TYR A 66 -2.64 5.47 11.28
C TYR A 66 -2.22 5.52 12.75
N GLY A 67 -3.24 5.56 13.61
CA GLY A 67 -3.10 5.58 15.04
C GLY A 67 -3.27 6.89 15.82
N PRO A 68 -3.30 8.14 15.31
CA PRO A 68 -2.37 8.81 14.39
C PRO A 68 -0.91 8.72 14.83
N ALA A 69 0.00 8.71 13.87
CA ALA A 69 1.46 8.60 14.03
C ALA A 69 1.97 7.30 14.72
N VAL A 70 1.08 6.44 15.21
CA VAL A 70 1.47 5.20 15.91
C VAL A 70 2.20 4.25 14.97
N SER A 71 1.66 4.04 13.76
CA SER A 71 2.27 3.16 12.76
C SER A 71 3.66 3.66 12.34
N GLU A 72 3.82 4.95 12.05
CA GLU A 72 5.11 5.54 11.68
C GLU A 72 6.14 5.43 12.82
N ARG A 73 5.72 5.67 14.07
CA ARG A 73 6.62 5.51 15.23
C ARG A 73 7.06 4.06 15.40
N LEU A 74 6.14 3.10 15.28
CA LEU A 74 6.47 1.68 15.38
C LEU A 74 7.46 1.25 14.29
N ILE A 75 7.28 1.72 13.06
CA ILE A 75 8.20 1.47 11.95
C ILE A 75 9.58 2.04 12.27
N GLY A 76 9.66 3.32 12.67
CA GLY A 76 10.93 3.96 13.03
C GLY A 76 11.63 3.31 14.22
N GLU A 77 10.89 2.83 15.23
CA GLU A 77 11.44 2.12 16.38
C GLU A 77 11.92 0.70 16.03
N ALA A 78 11.21 -0.01 15.15
CA ALA A 78 11.49 -1.40 14.83
C ALA A 78 12.59 -1.56 13.78
N LEU A 79 12.68 -0.62 12.82
CA LEU A 79 13.47 -0.82 11.60
C LEU A 79 14.63 0.17 11.42
N ALA A 80 14.66 1.31 12.14
CA ALA A 80 15.78 2.23 12.00
C ALA A 80 17.02 1.73 12.80
N PRO A 81 18.23 1.74 12.20
CA PRO A 81 18.56 2.20 10.85
C PRO A 81 18.09 1.23 9.77
N TYR A 82 17.46 1.75 8.72
CA TYR A 82 16.89 0.95 7.64
C TYR A 82 17.97 0.28 6.78
N SER A 83 17.65 -0.87 6.21
CA SER A 83 18.47 -1.46 5.14
C SER A 83 18.44 -0.56 3.89
N LYS A 84 19.48 -0.61 3.06
CA LYS A 84 19.61 0.26 1.87
C LYS A 84 18.45 0.11 0.88
N ASN A 85 17.77 -1.03 0.89
CA ASN A 85 16.72 -1.35 -0.08
C ASN A 85 15.31 -1.14 0.49
N THR A 86 15.18 -0.84 1.79
CA THR A 86 13.86 -0.66 2.40
C THR A 86 13.26 0.68 2.01
N VAL A 87 12.14 0.66 1.33
CA VAL A 87 11.37 1.81 0.89
C VAL A 87 10.16 1.98 1.79
N ILE A 88 10.05 3.14 2.42
CA ILE A 88 8.89 3.49 3.22
C ILE A 88 8.01 4.45 2.44
N ALA A 89 6.78 4.00 2.18
CA ALA A 89 5.72 4.85 1.64
C ALA A 89 4.85 5.35 2.79
N THR A 90 4.71 6.65 2.93
CA THR A 90 3.77 7.24 3.89
C THR A 90 2.82 8.23 3.22
N LYS A 91 1.80 8.66 3.95
CA LYS A 91 0.74 9.52 3.42
C LYS A 91 0.39 10.61 4.43
N ALA A 92 -0.10 11.74 3.91
CA ALA A 92 -0.85 12.71 4.69
C ALA A 92 -2.01 13.26 3.85
N GLY A 93 -2.98 13.89 4.50
CA GLY A 93 -4.19 14.40 3.85
C GLY A 93 -5.48 13.89 4.48
N LEU A 94 -5.38 13.18 5.62
CA LEU A 94 -6.51 12.77 6.44
C LEU A 94 -6.26 13.11 7.91
N THR A 95 -7.15 13.87 8.52
CA THR A 95 -7.19 14.02 9.97
C THR A 95 -8.11 12.97 10.60
N ARG A 96 -7.88 12.70 11.89
CA ARG A 96 -8.59 11.69 12.66
C ARG A 96 -9.29 12.35 13.86
N GLN A 97 -10.60 12.08 14.00
CA GLN A 97 -11.42 12.60 15.10
C GLN A 97 -11.88 11.51 16.06
N GLY A 98 -11.25 10.32 15.97
CA GLY A 98 -11.54 9.14 16.77
C GLY A 98 -11.45 7.85 15.96
N PRO A 99 -11.74 6.70 16.56
CA PRO A 99 -11.77 5.41 15.85
C PRO A 99 -12.68 5.46 14.63
N ASP A 100 -12.18 4.96 13.50
CA ASP A 100 -12.89 4.89 12.20
C ASP A 100 -13.46 6.22 11.67
N LYS A 101 -13.02 7.36 12.22
CA LYS A 101 -13.42 8.70 11.75
C LYS A 101 -12.28 9.35 10.97
N TRP A 102 -12.54 9.65 9.71
CA TRP A 102 -11.59 10.18 8.74
C TRP A 102 -12.14 11.44 8.09
N LEU A 103 -11.32 12.50 8.02
CA LEU A 103 -11.71 13.77 7.39
C LEU A 103 -10.58 14.25 6.48
N PRO A 104 -10.83 14.45 5.17
CA PRO A 104 -9.86 15.04 4.25
C PRO A 104 -9.38 16.41 4.70
N VAL A 105 -8.09 16.69 4.52
CA VAL A 105 -7.46 17.97 4.78
C VAL A 105 -6.29 18.19 3.82
N GLY A 106 -6.46 19.14 2.89
CA GLY A 106 -5.48 19.46 1.85
C GLY A 106 -4.68 20.75 2.09
N ARG A 107 -4.80 21.36 3.27
CA ARG A 107 -4.13 22.64 3.58
C ARG A 107 -2.61 22.51 3.47
N PRO A 108 -1.92 23.40 2.71
CA PRO A 108 -0.47 23.38 2.55
C PRO A 108 0.32 23.36 3.86
N GLU A 109 -0.12 24.13 4.87
CA GLU A 109 0.54 24.22 6.16
C GLU A 109 0.45 22.89 6.93
N TYR A 110 -0.73 22.24 6.87
CA TYR A 110 -0.95 20.93 7.46
C TYR A 110 -0.07 19.86 6.78
N LEU A 111 -0.12 19.79 5.46
CA LEU A 111 0.67 18.80 4.71
C LEU A 111 2.17 18.97 4.93
N THR A 112 2.65 20.22 4.97
CA THR A 112 4.05 20.54 5.27
C THR A 112 4.44 20.04 6.66
N GLN A 113 3.62 20.34 7.67
CA GLN A 113 3.88 19.87 9.03
C GLN A 113 3.87 18.35 9.11
N GLN A 114 2.93 17.66 8.43
CA GLN A 114 2.87 16.20 8.48
C GLN A 114 4.09 15.53 7.83
N VAL A 115 4.61 16.09 6.73
CA VAL A 115 5.88 15.60 6.15
C VAL A 115 7.03 15.70 7.15
N GLU A 116 7.17 16.84 7.85
CA GLU A 116 8.20 17.02 8.88
C GLU A 116 8.03 16.03 10.05
N MET A 117 6.78 15.79 10.46
CA MET A 117 6.48 14.84 11.53
C MET A 117 6.74 13.39 11.09
N SER A 118 6.37 13.02 9.85
CA SER A 118 6.66 11.70 9.29
C SER A 118 8.16 11.43 9.23
N LEU A 119 8.97 12.39 8.76
CA LEU A 119 10.43 12.29 8.76
C LEU A 119 10.96 11.99 10.17
N ARG A 120 10.46 12.71 11.17
CA ARG A 120 10.85 12.54 12.57
C ARG A 120 10.43 11.17 13.13
N TRP A 121 9.18 10.76 12.92
CA TRP A 121 8.67 9.50 13.46
C TRP A 121 9.30 8.29 12.80
N LEU A 122 9.47 8.34 11.49
CA LEU A 122 10.14 7.30 10.71
C LEU A 122 11.66 7.34 10.87
N ARG A 123 12.25 8.39 11.47
CA ARG A 123 13.71 8.57 11.61
C ARG A 123 14.43 8.57 10.26
N LEU A 124 13.86 9.29 9.30
CA LEU A 124 14.37 9.43 7.94
C LEU A 124 14.72 10.89 7.64
N ASP A 125 15.77 11.11 6.84
CA ASP A 125 16.11 12.44 6.33
C ASP A 125 15.30 12.78 5.07
N ARG A 126 14.80 11.75 4.37
CA ARG A 126 13.97 11.87 3.16
C ARG A 126 12.96 10.73 3.09
N LEU A 127 11.71 11.05 2.75
CA LEU A 127 10.68 10.08 2.39
C LEU A 127 10.90 9.61 0.95
N ASP A 128 11.01 8.30 0.72
CA ASP A 128 11.15 7.77 -0.63
C ASP A 128 9.86 7.88 -1.44
N LEU A 129 8.72 7.58 -0.84
CA LEU A 129 7.40 7.80 -1.42
C LEU A 129 6.47 8.48 -0.42
N TRP A 130 5.95 9.64 -0.80
CA TRP A 130 4.88 10.31 -0.08
C TRP A 130 3.61 10.35 -0.94
N GLN A 131 2.44 10.07 -0.35
CA GLN A 131 1.18 10.02 -1.09
C GLN A 131 0.16 10.99 -0.49
N LEU A 132 -0.55 11.75 -1.34
CA LEU A 132 -1.73 12.52 -0.89
C LEU A 132 -2.84 11.51 -0.59
N HIS A 133 -3.17 11.36 0.70
CA HIS A 133 -4.08 10.32 1.18
C HIS A 133 -5.51 10.48 0.66
N ARG A 134 -6.00 11.74 0.56
CA ARG A 134 -7.26 12.12 -0.09
C ARG A 134 -7.14 13.54 -0.64
N ILE A 135 -7.77 13.79 -1.76
CA ILE A 135 -7.99 15.15 -2.24
C ILE A 135 -9.07 15.79 -1.34
N ASP A 136 -8.78 16.97 -0.81
CA ASP A 136 -9.73 17.79 -0.06
C ASP A 136 -10.49 18.70 -1.02
N ALA A 137 -11.78 18.45 -1.20
CA ALA A 137 -12.62 19.26 -2.09
C ALA A 137 -12.72 20.76 -1.70
N LYS A 138 -12.24 21.12 -0.50
CA LYS A 138 -12.23 22.53 -0.01
C LYS A 138 -10.93 23.26 -0.34
N VAL A 139 -9.93 22.56 -0.87
CA VAL A 139 -8.61 23.13 -1.19
C VAL A 139 -8.26 22.74 -2.62
N PRO A 140 -7.92 23.68 -3.50
CA PRO A 140 -7.43 23.36 -4.83
C PRO A 140 -6.26 22.39 -4.74
N VAL A 141 -6.30 21.31 -5.53
CA VAL A 141 -5.26 20.28 -5.51
C VAL A 141 -3.89 20.84 -5.87
N GLU A 142 -3.86 21.90 -6.67
CA GLU A 142 -2.66 22.62 -7.07
C GLU A 142 -1.97 23.29 -5.88
N GLU A 143 -2.73 23.79 -4.91
CA GLU A 143 -2.18 24.38 -3.68
C GLU A 143 -1.58 23.30 -2.79
N SER A 144 -2.31 22.19 -2.59
CA SER A 144 -1.84 21.03 -1.83
C SER A 144 -0.54 20.46 -2.44
N LEU A 145 -0.56 20.14 -3.72
CA LEU A 145 0.60 19.56 -4.42
C LEU A 145 1.71 20.58 -4.67
N GLY A 146 1.40 21.86 -4.76
CA GLY A 146 2.39 22.94 -4.82
C GLY A 146 3.27 23.02 -3.56
N ALA A 147 2.70 22.78 -2.38
CA ALA A 147 3.47 22.66 -1.14
C ALA A 147 4.36 21.41 -1.15
N ILE A 148 3.85 20.27 -1.61
CA ILE A 148 4.62 19.03 -1.71
C ILE A 148 5.76 19.15 -2.72
N LYS A 149 5.54 19.81 -3.85
CA LYS A 149 6.60 20.09 -4.84
C LYS A 149 7.76 20.90 -4.25
N LYS A 150 7.47 21.86 -3.35
CA LYS A 150 8.51 22.61 -2.64
C LYS A 150 9.32 21.71 -1.68
N LEU A 151 8.64 20.79 -0.98
CA LEU A 151 9.30 19.82 -0.10
C LEU A 151 10.13 18.79 -0.90
N GLN A 152 9.66 18.40 -2.07
CA GLN A 152 10.42 17.56 -2.99
C GLN A 152 11.68 18.28 -3.48
N ALA A 153 11.55 19.54 -3.90
CA ALA A 153 12.70 20.37 -4.31
C ALA A 153 13.70 20.61 -3.15
N ALA A 154 13.22 20.64 -1.92
CA ALA A 154 14.06 20.71 -0.72
C ALA A 154 14.71 19.37 -0.32
N GLY A 155 14.49 18.30 -1.08
CA GLY A 155 15.06 16.98 -0.85
C GLY A 155 14.40 16.17 0.26
N LYS A 156 13.26 16.60 0.79
CA LYS A 156 12.53 15.90 1.87
C LYS A 156 11.63 14.76 1.38
N ILE A 157 11.25 14.80 0.11
CA ILE A 157 10.44 13.78 -0.56
C ILE A 157 11.15 13.43 -1.87
N ARG A 158 11.28 12.15 -2.18
CA ARG A 158 11.82 11.68 -3.45
C ARG A 158 10.71 11.57 -4.51
N PHE A 159 9.70 10.75 -4.24
CA PHE A 159 8.60 10.47 -5.16
C PHE A 159 7.25 10.83 -4.53
N VAL A 160 6.31 11.20 -5.39
CA VAL A 160 4.95 11.58 -4.99
C VAL A 160 3.92 10.66 -5.63
N GLY A 161 2.92 10.28 -4.87
CA GLY A 161 1.77 9.51 -5.29
C GLY A 161 0.44 10.10 -4.82
N LEU A 162 -0.64 9.47 -5.25
CA LEU A 162 -2.01 9.84 -4.92
C LEU A 162 -2.78 8.64 -4.36
N SER A 163 -3.87 8.89 -3.64
CA SER A 163 -4.75 7.83 -3.15
C SER A 163 -6.22 8.19 -3.35
N GLU A 164 -7.01 7.20 -3.79
CA GLU A 164 -8.45 7.30 -4.08
C GLU A 164 -8.78 8.43 -5.06
N VAL A 165 -8.24 8.28 -6.25
CA VAL A 165 -8.35 9.26 -7.34
C VAL A 165 -8.88 8.62 -8.62
N THR A 166 -9.48 9.45 -9.46
CA THR A 166 -9.89 9.16 -10.84
C THR A 166 -8.76 9.48 -11.82
N VAL A 167 -8.86 9.01 -13.06
CA VAL A 167 -7.90 9.37 -14.13
C VAL A 167 -7.80 10.87 -14.32
N ALA A 168 -8.95 11.59 -14.32
CA ALA A 168 -8.96 13.05 -14.48
C ALA A 168 -8.20 13.78 -13.34
N GLU A 169 -8.35 13.31 -12.11
CA GLU A 169 -7.61 13.86 -10.96
C GLU A 169 -6.11 13.57 -11.03
N ILE A 170 -5.72 12.39 -11.54
CA ILE A 170 -4.30 12.08 -11.80
C ILE A 170 -3.73 13.03 -12.85
N GLU A 171 -4.45 13.24 -13.96
CA GLU A 171 -4.01 14.16 -15.02
C GLU A 171 -3.93 15.61 -14.55
N GLN A 172 -4.85 16.04 -13.67
CA GLN A 172 -4.79 17.37 -13.05
C GLN A 172 -3.56 17.49 -12.15
N ALA A 173 -3.31 16.50 -11.29
CA ALA A 173 -2.14 16.48 -10.41
C ALA A 173 -0.82 16.49 -11.19
N ARG A 174 -0.73 15.75 -12.28
CA ARG A 174 0.46 15.67 -13.15
C ARG A 174 0.82 16.99 -13.84
N LYS A 175 -0.09 17.94 -13.90
CA LYS A 175 0.25 19.32 -14.34
C LYS A 175 1.08 20.10 -13.33
N VAL A 176 1.07 19.65 -12.06
CA VAL A 176 1.78 20.31 -10.96
C VAL A 176 3.07 19.58 -10.61
N ILE A 177 3.02 18.23 -10.50
CA ILE A 177 4.11 17.40 -10.02
C ILE A 177 4.03 16.01 -10.65
N ASP A 178 5.17 15.34 -10.82
CA ASP A 178 5.19 13.97 -11.32
C ASP A 178 4.58 12.99 -10.30
N ILE A 179 3.69 12.14 -10.78
CA ILE A 179 3.00 11.12 -9.99
C ILE A 179 3.54 9.75 -10.38
N VAL A 180 4.13 9.04 -9.42
CA VAL A 180 4.75 7.71 -9.65
C VAL A 180 3.96 6.55 -9.08
N SER A 181 2.96 6.83 -8.22
CA SER A 181 2.08 5.80 -7.66
C SER A 181 0.65 6.29 -7.48
N VAL A 182 -0.30 5.35 -7.60
CA VAL A 182 -1.71 5.56 -7.25
C VAL A 182 -2.14 4.43 -6.33
N GLN A 183 -2.77 4.76 -5.20
CA GLN A 183 -3.28 3.78 -4.25
C GLN A 183 -4.81 3.88 -4.16
N ASN A 184 -5.52 2.95 -4.81
CA ASN A 184 -6.98 2.89 -4.83
C ASN A 184 -7.49 1.55 -4.30
N GLU A 185 -8.76 1.52 -3.86
CA GLU A 185 -9.43 0.26 -3.56
C GLU A 185 -9.56 -0.60 -4.81
N TYR A 186 -8.98 -1.81 -4.73
CA TYR A 186 -9.05 -2.76 -5.83
C TYR A 186 -8.79 -4.18 -5.35
N ASN A 187 -9.67 -5.09 -5.71
CA ASN A 187 -9.55 -6.53 -5.45
C ASN A 187 -10.49 -7.28 -6.41
N LEU A 188 -10.48 -8.60 -6.36
CA LEU A 188 -11.30 -9.42 -7.25
C LEU A 188 -12.79 -9.10 -7.16
N GLY A 189 -13.31 -8.80 -5.95
CA GLY A 189 -14.73 -8.46 -5.72
C GLY A 189 -15.08 -6.98 -5.92
N ASN A 190 -14.09 -6.11 -6.10
CA ASN A 190 -14.29 -4.67 -6.34
C ASN A 190 -13.28 -4.13 -7.34
N ARG A 191 -13.74 -3.97 -8.56
CA ARG A 191 -12.94 -3.51 -9.72
C ARG A 191 -13.31 -2.09 -10.18
N LYS A 192 -13.88 -1.27 -9.30
CA LYS A 192 -14.29 0.12 -9.62
C LYS A 192 -13.12 0.99 -10.14
N SER A 193 -11.89 0.66 -9.74
CA SER A 193 -10.68 1.38 -10.16
C SER A 193 -10.00 0.79 -11.40
N GLU A 194 -10.68 -0.06 -12.18
CA GLU A 194 -10.11 -0.69 -13.37
C GLU A 194 -9.54 0.33 -14.35
N ALA A 195 -10.30 1.38 -14.69
CA ALA A 195 -9.85 2.43 -15.61
C ALA A 195 -8.59 3.17 -15.09
N VAL A 196 -8.44 3.29 -13.76
CA VAL A 196 -7.26 3.88 -13.14
C VAL A 196 -6.07 2.92 -13.24
N LEU A 197 -6.28 1.61 -13.04
CA LEU A 197 -5.26 0.59 -13.23
C LEU A 197 -4.74 0.59 -14.68
N GLU A 198 -5.63 0.57 -15.67
CA GLU A 198 -5.28 0.62 -17.09
C GLU A 198 -4.49 1.90 -17.45
N TYR A 199 -4.87 3.03 -16.84
CA TYR A 199 -4.11 4.28 -16.97
C TYR A 199 -2.70 4.12 -16.39
N CYS A 200 -2.58 3.55 -15.20
CA CYS A 200 -1.29 3.31 -14.54
C CYS A 200 -0.39 2.37 -15.35
N GLU A 201 -0.96 1.31 -15.95
CA GLU A 201 -0.24 0.40 -16.86
C GLU A 201 0.38 1.14 -18.03
N ARG A 202 -0.43 1.97 -18.70
CA ARG A 202 0.01 2.72 -19.88
C ARG A 202 1.09 3.76 -19.57
N GLU A 203 1.00 4.39 -18.41
CA GLU A 203 1.91 5.45 -17.96
C GLU A 203 3.11 4.96 -17.14
N GLY A 204 3.20 3.65 -16.85
CA GLY A 204 4.27 3.09 -16.01
C GLY A 204 4.21 3.55 -14.55
N ILE A 205 3.01 3.89 -14.05
CA ILE A 205 2.75 4.32 -12.68
C ILE A 205 2.46 3.09 -11.81
N ALA A 206 3.05 3.00 -10.61
CA ALA A 206 2.73 1.95 -9.66
C ALA A 206 1.26 2.03 -9.23
N PHE A 207 0.55 0.90 -9.25
CA PHE A 207 -0.80 0.79 -8.71
C PHE A 207 -0.77 -0.03 -7.42
N ILE A 208 -1.15 0.59 -6.30
CA ILE A 208 -1.10 -0.01 -4.97
C ILE A 208 -2.54 -0.31 -4.52
N PRO A 209 -3.03 -1.56 -4.65
CA PRO A 209 -4.38 -1.89 -4.21
C PRO A 209 -4.45 -1.93 -2.69
N TRP A 210 -5.30 -1.09 -2.09
CA TRP A 210 -5.66 -1.30 -0.70
C TRP A 210 -6.89 -2.20 -0.58
N PHE A 211 -7.06 -2.92 0.54
CA PHE A 211 -8.05 -3.97 0.74
C PHE A 211 -7.89 -5.15 -0.25
N PRO A 212 -6.66 -5.66 -0.46
CA PRO A 212 -6.34 -6.55 -1.58
C PRO A 212 -6.99 -7.93 -1.47
N VAL A 213 -7.45 -8.35 -0.29
CA VAL A 213 -7.97 -9.70 -0.01
C VAL A 213 -9.51 -9.73 0.06
N ALA A 214 -10.20 -8.60 -0.03
CA ALA A 214 -11.66 -8.59 0.04
C ALA A 214 -12.26 -9.20 -1.24
N ALA A 215 -12.87 -10.35 -1.12
CA ALA A 215 -13.49 -11.08 -2.22
C ALA A 215 -15.01 -11.32 -2.03
N GLY A 216 -15.59 -10.81 -0.94
CA GLY A 216 -17.02 -10.92 -0.66
C GLY A 216 -17.50 -12.38 -0.72
N LYS A 217 -18.63 -12.61 -1.39
CA LYS A 217 -19.24 -13.95 -1.53
C LYS A 217 -18.37 -14.97 -2.25
N LEU A 218 -17.40 -14.53 -3.08
CA LEU A 218 -16.50 -15.45 -3.78
C LEU A 218 -15.58 -16.21 -2.82
N ALA A 219 -15.30 -15.62 -1.65
CA ALA A 219 -14.47 -16.19 -0.60
C ALA A 219 -15.26 -17.06 0.40
N GLU A 220 -16.60 -17.07 0.30
CA GLU A 220 -17.42 -17.92 1.17
C GLU A 220 -17.18 -19.42 0.86
N PRO A 221 -17.36 -20.32 1.84
CA PRO A 221 -17.22 -21.75 1.61
C PRO A 221 -18.07 -22.23 0.43
N GLY A 222 -17.43 -22.88 -0.55
CA GLY A 222 -18.07 -23.32 -1.80
C GLY A 222 -18.20 -22.25 -2.89
N GLY A 223 -17.77 -21.02 -2.65
CA GLY A 223 -17.62 -20.02 -3.69
C GLY A 223 -16.48 -20.38 -4.66
N LYS A 224 -16.45 -19.73 -5.84
CA LYS A 224 -15.45 -20.05 -6.88
C LYS A 224 -14.01 -19.85 -6.38
N LEU A 225 -13.76 -18.77 -5.63
CA LEU A 225 -12.42 -18.49 -5.10
C LEU A 225 -11.99 -19.53 -4.06
N ASP A 226 -12.92 -19.99 -3.20
CA ASP A 226 -12.66 -21.04 -2.22
C ASP A 226 -12.36 -22.40 -2.92
N ALA A 227 -13.11 -22.73 -3.96
CA ALA A 227 -12.89 -23.95 -4.74
C ALA A 227 -11.50 -23.94 -5.39
N THR A 228 -11.17 -22.89 -6.13
CA THR A 228 -9.87 -22.74 -6.79
C THR A 228 -8.70 -22.72 -5.76
N ALA A 229 -8.88 -22.06 -4.61
CA ALA A 229 -7.88 -22.07 -3.54
C ALA A 229 -7.59 -23.49 -3.03
N LYS A 230 -8.65 -24.30 -2.86
CA LYS A 230 -8.52 -25.72 -2.46
C LYS A 230 -7.81 -26.57 -3.52
N GLU A 231 -8.10 -26.34 -4.80
CA GLU A 231 -7.41 -27.05 -5.91
C GLU A 231 -5.91 -26.75 -5.91
N HIS A 232 -5.52 -25.53 -5.61
CA HIS A 232 -4.10 -25.12 -5.48
C HIS A 232 -3.48 -25.47 -4.12
N GLY A 233 -4.25 -25.95 -3.13
CA GLY A 233 -3.76 -26.19 -1.77
C GLY A 233 -3.31 -24.94 -1.01
N VAL A 234 -3.93 -23.80 -1.34
CA VAL A 234 -3.62 -22.49 -0.76
C VAL A 234 -4.83 -21.86 -0.08
N THR A 235 -4.63 -20.77 0.66
CA THR A 235 -5.74 -20.01 1.25
C THR A 235 -6.35 -19.05 0.23
N VAL A 236 -7.61 -18.67 0.48
CA VAL A 236 -8.31 -17.64 -0.32
C VAL A 236 -7.52 -16.32 -0.34
N SER A 237 -6.87 -15.97 0.77
CA SER A 237 -6.00 -14.78 0.85
C SER A 237 -4.82 -14.87 -0.11
N GLN A 238 -4.12 -16.01 -0.12
CA GLN A 238 -3.00 -16.25 -1.04
C GLN A 238 -3.44 -16.21 -2.49
N LEU A 239 -4.55 -16.86 -2.82
CA LEU A 239 -5.09 -16.85 -4.18
C LEU A 239 -5.49 -15.44 -4.64
N SER A 240 -6.11 -14.63 -3.76
CA SER A 240 -6.46 -13.23 -4.04
C SER A 240 -5.24 -12.36 -4.33
N LEU A 241 -4.16 -12.54 -3.56
CA LEU A 241 -2.91 -11.83 -3.77
C LEU A 241 -2.19 -12.29 -5.05
N ALA A 242 -2.20 -13.60 -5.34
CA ALA A 242 -1.66 -14.17 -6.58
C ALA A 242 -2.40 -13.62 -7.81
N TRP A 243 -3.73 -13.54 -7.74
CA TRP A 243 -4.53 -12.92 -8.80
C TRP A 243 -4.11 -11.47 -9.05
N LEU A 244 -3.92 -10.64 -8.01
CA LEU A 244 -3.45 -9.27 -8.14
C LEU A 244 -2.07 -9.20 -8.81
N LEU A 245 -1.14 -10.06 -8.40
CA LEU A 245 0.20 -10.13 -9.01
C LEU A 245 0.16 -10.57 -10.47
N HIS A 246 -0.80 -11.41 -10.85
CA HIS A 246 -1.01 -11.86 -12.23
C HIS A 246 -1.69 -10.77 -13.07
N ARG A 247 -2.70 -10.07 -12.51
CA ARG A 247 -3.55 -9.10 -13.21
C ARG A 247 -2.76 -7.98 -13.91
N SER A 248 -1.68 -7.48 -13.31
CA SER A 248 -0.87 -6.43 -13.91
C SER A 248 0.54 -6.35 -13.33
N PRO A 249 1.56 -6.08 -14.17
CA PRO A 249 2.93 -5.90 -13.69
C PRO A 249 3.15 -4.63 -12.85
N VAL A 250 2.26 -3.65 -12.92
CA VAL A 250 2.36 -2.40 -12.14
C VAL A 250 1.65 -2.49 -10.78
N ILE A 251 0.96 -3.60 -10.49
CA ILE A 251 0.28 -3.80 -9.20
C ILE A 251 1.31 -4.17 -8.12
N LEU A 252 1.25 -3.44 -7.01
CA LEU A 252 2.05 -3.63 -5.80
C LEU A 252 1.11 -3.93 -4.61
N PRO A 253 0.71 -5.18 -4.36
CA PRO A 253 -0.16 -5.53 -3.24
C PRO A 253 0.55 -5.29 -1.90
N ILE A 254 -0.18 -4.71 -0.94
CA ILE A 254 0.30 -4.40 0.42
C ILE A 254 -0.58 -5.06 1.48
N PRO A 255 -0.64 -6.40 1.55
CA PRO A 255 -1.46 -7.07 2.56
C PRO A 255 -1.00 -6.69 3.97
N GLY A 256 -1.95 -6.24 4.80
CA GLY A 256 -1.70 -5.81 6.17
C GLY A 256 -2.11 -6.85 7.20
N THR A 257 -1.23 -7.13 8.15
CA THR A 257 -1.49 -8.01 9.29
C THR A 257 -0.74 -7.55 10.53
N SER A 258 -1.20 -7.99 11.71
CA SER A 258 -0.49 -7.87 12.99
C SER A 258 0.08 -9.19 13.50
N SER A 259 0.02 -10.27 12.69
CA SER A 259 0.52 -11.61 13.00
C SER A 259 1.68 -11.98 12.08
N VAL A 260 2.77 -12.52 12.67
CA VAL A 260 3.91 -13.08 11.91
C VAL A 260 3.46 -14.25 11.05
N GLU A 261 2.60 -15.12 11.56
CA GLU A 261 2.06 -16.26 10.83
C GLU A 261 1.29 -15.84 9.58
N HIS A 262 0.37 -14.87 9.72
CA HIS A 262 -0.36 -14.33 8.57
C HIS A 262 0.54 -13.56 7.59
N LEU A 263 1.63 -12.93 8.06
CA LEU A 263 2.63 -12.32 7.19
C LEU A 263 3.29 -13.37 6.30
N GLU A 264 3.79 -14.45 6.91
CA GLU A 264 4.42 -15.57 6.20
C GLU A 264 3.45 -16.26 5.24
N GLU A 265 2.18 -16.40 5.64
CA GLU A 265 1.11 -16.90 4.78
C GLU A 265 0.89 -15.99 3.56
N ASN A 266 0.76 -14.69 3.76
CA ASN A 266 0.56 -13.73 2.67
C ASN A 266 1.73 -13.74 1.67
N LEU A 267 2.97 -13.86 2.14
CA LEU A 267 4.15 -13.86 1.27
C LEU A 267 4.22 -15.10 0.37
N LYS A 268 3.69 -16.25 0.79
CA LYS A 268 3.57 -17.46 -0.05
C LYS A 268 2.67 -17.27 -1.27
N ALA A 269 1.85 -16.21 -1.30
CA ALA A 269 1.07 -15.88 -2.50
C ALA A 269 1.94 -15.67 -3.75
N ALA A 270 3.19 -15.26 -3.58
CA ALA A 270 4.12 -15.06 -4.68
C ALA A 270 4.50 -16.40 -5.39
N ASP A 271 4.36 -17.54 -4.70
CA ASP A 271 4.66 -18.88 -5.25
C ASP A 271 3.46 -19.45 -6.03
N VAL A 272 2.29 -18.85 -5.93
CA VAL A 272 1.07 -19.34 -6.58
C VAL A 272 1.06 -18.90 -8.04
N SER A 273 1.10 -19.88 -8.94
CA SER A 273 0.96 -19.63 -10.38
C SER A 273 -0.48 -19.89 -10.81
N LEU A 274 -1.11 -18.92 -11.46
CA LEU A 274 -2.43 -19.02 -12.07
C LEU A 274 -2.29 -19.08 -13.58
N SER A 275 -3.06 -19.96 -14.23
CA SER A 275 -3.22 -19.94 -15.67
C SER A 275 -4.17 -18.83 -16.12
N ASP A 276 -4.06 -18.40 -17.37
CA ASP A 276 -4.97 -17.37 -17.92
C ASP A 276 -6.44 -17.82 -17.88
N SER A 277 -6.72 -19.13 -18.03
CA SER A 277 -8.08 -19.66 -17.91
C SER A 277 -8.64 -19.54 -16.49
N GLU A 278 -7.84 -19.86 -15.46
CA GLU A 278 -8.24 -19.70 -14.06
C GLU A 278 -8.51 -18.24 -13.71
N VAL A 279 -7.66 -17.34 -14.17
CA VAL A 279 -7.86 -15.90 -13.99
C VAL A 279 -9.18 -15.44 -14.62
N GLN A 280 -9.45 -15.84 -15.86
CA GLN A 280 -10.70 -15.50 -16.55
C GLN A 280 -11.95 -16.08 -15.86
N GLU A 281 -11.86 -17.30 -15.33
CA GLU A 281 -12.93 -17.92 -14.57
C GLU A 281 -13.20 -17.18 -13.25
N LEU A 282 -12.15 -16.83 -12.51
CA LEU A 282 -12.27 -16.05 -11.27
C LEU A 282 -12.88 -14.67 -11.54
N GLU A 283 -12.43 -13.99 -12.59
CA GLU A 283 -12.97 -12.68 -12.98
C GLU A 283 -14.43 -12.75 -13.46
N SER A 284 -14.80 -13.82 -14.14
CA SER A 284 -16.18 -14.04 -14.60
C SER A 284 -17.13 -14.34 -13.44
N ALA A 285 -16.65 -15.06 -12.42
CA ALA A 285 -17.42 -15.36 -11.22
C ALA A 285 -17.60 -14.13 -10.31
N ALA A 286 -16.77 -13.10 -10.48
CA ALA A 286 -16.82 -11.85 -9.72
C ALA A 286 -17.81 -10.81 -10.28
N LYS A 287 -18.33 -11.02 -11.49
CA LYS A 287 -19.32 -10.15 -12.16
C LYS A 287 -20.73 -10.47 -11.72
#